data_d1593f113df5948786cf601bbf694f01
#
_entry.id   d1593f113df5948786cf601bbf694f01
#
_cell.length_a   1.000
_cell.length_b   1.000
_cell.length_c   1.000
_cell.angle_alpha   90.00
_cell.angle_beta   90.00
_cell.angle_gamma   90.00
#
_symmetry.space_group_name_H-M   'P 1'
#
loop_
_entity.id
_entity.type
_entity.pdbx_description
1 polymer ?
#
loop_
_entity_poly.entity_id
_entity_poly.type
_entity_poly.pdbx_seq_one_letter_code
_entity_poly.pdbx_strand_id
1 'polypeptide(L)'
;MTYPIVLSHGVCRFDQLWNDAFDLDNSNEEDKDLWHYFKGIRSMLRSKGFEVFHTRVPWAASVEERARALRKNIAEILQQSGKAKINIIAHSMGGLDARHMLFNDRYEGNIHERIASLTTISTPHWGSSFADWGIRHVGDAKAISKALGLNVDAFQDLTVAECTRYNQQQAVIDFEQDCESRIRFQTYACQQNFFGIFGPLKIPFYFIENEEGENDGLVSVKSAKWRERYYQRTFKKTDHVNALGWWDPDQIFAFESDSALLKRIHREYAEIARALP
;
A
#
# COMPACT_ATOMS: atom_id res chain seq x y z
N MET A 1 22.42 13.41 4.01
CA MET A 1 22.22 12.13 3.29
C MET A 1 20.86 11.61 3.70
N THR A 2 19.97 11.38 2.77
CA THR A 2 18.65 10.77 3.03
C THR A 2 18.81 9.27 3.32
N TYR A 3 18.00 8.73 4.20
CA TYR A 3 17.93 7.28 4.43
C TYR A 3 17.36 6.55 3.21
N PRO A 4 17.76 5.28 2.96
CA PRO A 4 17.18 4.48 1.87
C PRO A 4 15.66 4.40 1.96
N ILE A 5 15.02 4.28 0.79
CA ILE A 5 13.58 4.12 0.65
C ILE A 5 13.28 2.64 0.40
N VAL A 6 12.36 2.08 1.16
CA VAL A 6 11.85 0.73 0.99
C VAL A 6 10.41 0.81 0.49
N LEU A 7 10.16 0.27 -0.70
CA LEU A 7 8.83 0.18 -1.30
C LEU A 7 8.18 -1.13 -0.87
N SER A 8 7.07 -1.06 -0.11
CA SER A 8 6.33 -2.22 0.40
C SER A 8 4.99 -2.36 -0.33
N HIS A 9 4.85 -3.47 -1.07
CA HIS A 9 3.66 -3.73 -1.88
C HIS A 9 2.49 -4.25 -1.04
N GLY A 10 1.27 -4.00 -1.54
CA GLY A 10 0.03 -4.55 -0.99
C GLY A 10 -0.26 -5.97 -1.44
N VAL A 11 -1.51 -6.38 -1.28
CA VAL A 11 -2.08 -7.57 -1.89
C VAL A 11 -2.59 -7.21 -3.28
N CYS A 12 -2.86 -8.19 -4.06
CA CYS A 12 -3.39 -8.16 -5.41
C CYS A 12 -2.31 -8.33 -6.47
N ARG A 13 -2.38 -9.47 -7.09
CA ARG A 13 -1.68 -9.75 -8.33
C ARG A 13 -2.52 -9.15 -9.47
N PHE A 14 -2.33 -7.87 -9.75
CA PHE A 14 -2.98 -7.21 -10.89
C PHE A 14 -2.65 -7.88 -12.22
N ASP A 15 -1.52 -8.59 -12.30
CA ASP A 15 -1.15 -9.44 -13.42
C ASP A 15 -2.18 -10.54 -13.72
N GLN A 16 -2.78 -11.14 -12.70
CA GLN A 16 -3.86 -12.13 -12.88
C GLN A 16 -5.17 -11.49 -13.38
N LEU A 17 -5.42 -10.23 -13.09
CA LEU A 17 -6.55 -9.48 -13.64
C LEU A 17 -6.36 -9.13 -15.12
N TRP A 18 -5.12 -9.18 -15.65
CA TRP A 18 -4.76 -8.91 -17.03
C TRP A 18 -4.43 -10.17 -17.85
N ASN A 19 -4.96 -11.34 -17.47
CA ASN A 19 -4.74 -12.64 -18.16
C ASN A 19 -3.27 -13.08 -18.18
N ASP A 20 -2.73 -13.63 -17.10
CA ASP A 20 -1.46 -14.38 -17.04
C ASP A 20 -0.26 -13.81 -17.86
N ALA A 21 -0.44 -12.63 -18.48
CA ALA A 21 0.51 -12.07 -19.44
C ALA A 21 1.72 -11.40 -18.76
N PHE A 22 1.63 -11.09 -17.46
CA PHE A 22 2.68 -10.34 -16.77
C PHE A 22 2.97 -10.96 -15.41
N ASP A 23 4.06 -11.68 -15.31
CA ASP A 23 4.63 -12.09 -14.03
C ASP A 23 5.28 -10.85 -13.38
N LEU A 24 4.54 -10.21 -12.46
CA LEU A 24 5.07 -9.07 -11.71
C LEU A 24 6.21 -9.56 -10.82
N ASP A 25 7.42 -9.39 -11.31
CA ASP A 25 8.62 -9.74 -10.57
C ASP A 25 8.99 -8.60 -9.61
N ASN A 26 8.81 -8.85 -8.32
CA ASN A 26 9.27 -7.96 -7.25
C ASN A 26 10.78 -8.11 -6.99
N SER A 27 11.57 -8.63 -7.95
CA SER A 27 13.02 -8.67 -7.85
C SER A 27 13.62 -7.25 -7.83
N ASN A 28 14.83 -7.13 -7.32
CA ASN A 28 15.60 -5.89 -7.41
C ASN A 28 16.34 -5.74 -8.75
N GLU A 29 16.01 -6.52 -9.78
CA GLU A 29 16.57 -6.43 -11.12
C GLU A 29 16.10 -5.14 -11.82
N GLU A 30 17.03 -4.36 -12.35
CA GLU A 30 16.73 -3.01 -12.88
C GLU A 30 15.99 -3.04 -14.21
N ASP A 31 16.21 -4.04 -15.03
CA ASP A 31 15.59 -4.22 -16.35
C ASP A 31 14.09 -4.55 -16.27
N LYS A 32 13.62 -5.01 -15.14
CA LYS A 32 12.21 -5.38 -14.90
C LYS A 32 11.39 -4.31 -14.18
N ASP A 33 11.94 -3.15 -13.87
CA ASP A 33 11.28 -2.13 -13.03
C ASP A 33 9.98 -1.57 -13.64
N LEU A 34 9.82 -1.57 -14.97
CA LEU A 34 8.57 -1.18 -15.64
C LEU A 34 7.46 -2.23 -15.53
N TRP A 35 7.80 -3.45 -15.16
CA TRP A 35 6.89 -4.59 -14.95
C TRP A 35 6.71 -4.91 -13.46
N HIS A 36 7.27 -4.06 -12.61
CA HIS A 36 7.19 -4.21 -11.17
C HIS A 36 5.86 -3.68 -10.62
N TYR A 37 5.46 -4.15 -9.44
CA TYR A 37 4.28 -3.65 -8.72
C TYR A 37 4.24 -2.12 -8.69
N PHE A 38 5.36 -1.47 -8.34
CA PHE A 38 5.57 -0.04 -8.41
C PHE A 38 6.19 0.34 -9.78
N LYS A 39 5.38 0.43 -10.83
CA LYS A 39 5.81 0.60 -12.23
C LYS A 39 6.77 1.78 -12.42
N GLY A 40 8.07 1.47 -12.61
CA GLY A 40 9.12 2.46 -12.88
C GLY A 40 9.41 3.45 -11.73
N ILE A 41 8.78 3.30 -10.57
CA ILE A 41 8.93 4.25 -9.44
C ILE A 41 10.33 4.15 -8.85
N ARG A 42 10.86 2.93 -8.68
CA ARG A 42 12.24 2.72 -8.19
C ARG A 42 13.27 3.38 -9.08
N SER A 43 13.26 3.09 -10.37
CA SER A 43 14.19 3.67 -11.35
C SER A 43 14.10 5.19 -11.39
N MET A 44 12.87 5.73 -11.34
CA MET A 44 12.65 7.18 -11.30
C MET A 44 13.24 7.81 -10.02
N LEU A 45 13.05 7.21 -8.86
CA LEU A 45 13.62 7.71 -7.61
C LEU A 45 15.14 7.57 -7.58
N ARG A 46 15.69 6.45 -8.09
CA ARG A 46 17.14 6.26 -8.23
C ARG A 46 17.78 7.30 -9.16
N SER A 47 17.14 7.65 -10.27
CA SER A 47 17.61 8.72 -11.17
C SER A 47 17.66 10.10 -10.49
N LYS A 48 16.98 10.27 -9.36
CA LYS A 48 17.00 11.48 -8.52
C LYS A 48 17.96 11.37 -7.33
N GLY A 49 18.76 10.32 -7.26
CA GLY A 49 19.80 10.13 -6.24
C GLY A 49 19.34 9.44 -4.95
N PHE A 50 18.12 8.87 -4.92
CA PHE A 50 17.69 8.08 -3.78
C PHE A 50 18.16 6.62 -3.90
N GLU A 51 18.56 6.04 -2.78
CA GLU A 51 18.77 4.60 -2.66
C GLU A 51 17.41 3.93 -2.40
N VAL A 52 16.97 2.99 -3.25
CA VAL A 52 15.61 2.44 -3.22
C VAL A 52 15.62 0.92 -3.36
N PHE A 53 14.87 0.25 -2.49
CA PHE A 53 14.69 -1.20 -2.45
C PHE A 53 13.22 -1.57 -2.55
N HIS A 54 12.94 -2.73 -3.15
CA HIS A 54 11.64 -3.38 -3.07
C HIS A 54 11.64 -4.46 -1.99
N THR A 55 10.48 -4.73 -1.40
CA THR A 55 10.29 -5.88 -0.52
C THR A 55 9.57 -7.00 -1.24
N ARG A 56 9.77 -8.22 -0.74
CA ARG A 56 9.04 -9.42 -1.14
C ARG A 56 8.30 -9.98 0.06
N VAL A 57 7.00 -9.85 0.07
CA VAL A 57 6.13 -10.49 1.06
C VAL A 57 5.14 -11.41 0.35
N PRO A 58 4.63 -12.46 1.00
CA PRO A 58 3.63 -13.33 0.38
C PRO A 58 2.41 -12.54 -0.09
N TRP A 59 1.97 -12.73 -1.34
CA TRP A 59 0.89 -11.94 -1.94
C TRP A 59 -0.47 -12.12 -1.26
N ALA A 60 -0.78 -13.33 -0.84
CA ALA A 60 -2.11 -13.74 -0.38
C ALA A 60 -2.14 -14.15 1.10
N ALA A 61 -1.09 -13.91 1.86
CA ALA A 61 -1.01 -14.26 3.27
C ALA A 61 -1.70 -13.24 4.17
N SER A 62 -1.94 -13.61 5.44
CA SER A 62 -2.44 -12.70 6.47
C SER A 62 -1.49 -11.52 6.71
N VAL A 63 -2.03 -10.41 7.28
CA VAL A 63 -1.20 -9.26 7.69
C VAL A 63 -0.07 -9.69 8.62
N GLU A 64 -0.32 -10.64 9.51
CA GLU A 64 0.70 -11.12 10.46
C GLU A 64 1.86 -11.83 9.77
N GLU A 65 1.58 -12.74 8.84
CA GLU A 65 2.61 -13.45 8.07
C GLU A 65 3.40 -12.50 7.19
N ARG A 66 2.71 -11.56 6.53
CA ARG A 66 3.30 -10.53 5.69
C ARG A 66 4.18 -9.57 6.51
N ALA A 67 3.74 -9.17 7.70
CA ALA A 67 4.51 -8.35 8.63
C ALA A 67 5.82 -9.03 9.06
N ARG A 68 5.78 -10.34 9.35
CA ARG A 68 7.00 -11.13 9.66
C ARG A 68 7.95 -11.20 8.46
N ALA A 69 7.43 -11.42 7.26
CA ALA A 69 8.24 -11.42 6.04
C ALA A 69 8.84 -10.03 5.76
N LEU A 70 8.05 -8.95 5.94
CA LEU A 70 8.52 -7.58 5.80
C LEU A 70 9.66 -7.27 6.77
N ARG A 71 9.54 -7.67 8.03
CA ARG A 71 10.59 -7.53 9.04
C ARG A 71 11.91 -8.15 8.59
N LYS A 72 11.86 -9.38 8.06
CA LYS A 72 13.04 -10.06 7.53
C LYS A 72 13.67 -9.29 6.36
N ASN A 73 12.87 -8.85 5.39
CA ASN A 73 13.34 -8.05 4.27
C ASN A 73 14.02 -6.75 4.74
N ILE A 74 13.42 -6.06 5.71
CA ILE A 74 13.98 -4.82 6.26
C ILE A 74 15.32 -5.06 6.97
N ALA A 75 15.45 -6.16 7.74
CA ALA A 75 16.70 -6.53 8.37
C ALA A 75 17.80 -6.75 7.33
N GLU A 76 17.51 -7.48 6.26
CA GLU A 76 18.42 -7.71 5.14
C GLU A 76 18.83 -6.41 4.44
N ILE A 77 17.87 -5.51 4.16
CA ILE A 77 18.13 -4.20 3.54
C ILE A 77 18.99 -3.31 4.44
N LEU A 78 18.73 -3.28 5.74
CA LEU A 78 19.54 -2.55 6.71
C LEU A 78 20.99 -3.07 6.75
N GLN A 79 21.16 -4.39 6.67
CA GLN A 79 22.49 -5.02 6.58
C GLN A 79 23.18 -4.68 5.26
N GLN A 80 22.47 -4.79 4.14
CA GLN A 80 22.99 -4.55 2.79
C GLN A 80 23.38 -3.09 2.59
N SER A 81 22.55 -2.14 3.02
CA SER A 81 22.79 -0.71 2.85
C SER A 81 23.83 -0.16 3.83
N GLY A 82 24.04 -0.81 4.97
CA GLY A 82 24.88 -0.32 6.06
C GLY A 82 24.37 0.96 6.71
N LYS A 83 23.12 1.36 6.44
CA LYS A 83 22.55 2.61 6.96
C LYS A 83 21.95 2.45 8.34
N ALA A 84 21.96 3.54 9.10
CA ALA A 84 21.40 3.55 10.45
C ALA A 84 19.88 3.39 10.46
N LYS A 85 19.19 4.00 9.50
CA LYS A 85 17.72 3.96 9.37
C LYS A 85 17.27 3.81 7.91
N ILE A 86 16.01 3.51 7.71
CA ILE A 86 15.34 3.48 6.41
C ILE A 86 14.01 4.23 6.47
N ASN A 87 13.50 4.62 5.30
CA ASN A 87 12.14 5.13 5.08
C ASN A 87 11.29 4.05 4.41
N ILE A 88 10.06 3.85 4.85
CA ILE A 88 9.12 2.93 4.23
C ILE A 88 8.06 3.72 3.48
N ILE A 89 7.83 3.41 2.20
CA ILE A 89 6.65 3.83 1.43
C ILE A 89 5.86 2.57 1.12
N ALA A 90 4.69 2.45 1.69
CA ALA A 90 3.83 1.28 1.58
C ALA A 90 2.53 1.61 0.85
N HIS A 91 2.06 0.70 0.01
CA HIS A 91 0.78 0.83 -0.69
C HIS A 91 -0.20 -0.24 -0.21
N SER A 92 -1.49 0.15 -0.10
CA SER A 92 -2.58 -0.79 0.21
C SER A 92 -2.33 -1.56 1.52
N MET A 93 -2.58 -2.86 1.56
CA MET A 93 -2.32 -3.73 2.71
C MET A 93 -0.87 -3.68 3.20
N GLY A 94 0.10 -3.32 2.35
CA GLY A 94 1.50 -3.14 2.76
C GLY A 94 1.68 -2.11 3.88
N GLY A 95 0.78 -1.14 4.01
CA GLY A 95 0.77 -0.23 5.14
C GLY A 95 0.29 -0.87 6.44
N LEU A 96 -0.65 -1.82 6.38
CA LEU A 96 -1.05 -2.63 7.54
C LEU A 96 0.09 -3.56 7.96
N ASP A 97 0.74 -4.23 6.99
CA ASP A 97 1.91 -5.06 7.24
C ASP A 97 3.01 -4.28 7.99
N ALA A 98 3.29 -3.06 7.54
CA ALA A 98 4.29 -2.20 8.17
C ALA A 98 3.89 -1.80 9.61
N ARG A 99 2.63 -1.46 9.86
CA ARG A 99 2.13 -1.14 11.21
C ARG A 99 2.23 -2.35 12.15
N HIS A 100 1.79 -3.52 11.69
CA HIS A 100 1.87 -4.76 12.47
C HIS A 100 3.34 -5.15 12.71
N MET A 101 4.20 -5.02 11.71
CA MET A 101 5.63 -5.26 11.86
C MET A 101 6.23 -4.35 12.94
N LEU A 102 5.98 -3.04 12.90
CA LEU A 102 6.49 -2.10 13.89
C LEU A 102 6.02 -2.45 15.30
N PHE A 103 4.73 -2.76 15.46
CA PHE A 103 4.14 -3.10 16.75
C PHE A 103 4.67 -4.41 17.31
N ASN A 104 4.81 -5.46 16.50
CA ASN A 104 5.28 -6.76 16.94
C ASN A 104 6.78 -6.80 17.19
N ASP A 105 7.57 -6.03 16.42
CA ASP A 105 9.04 -6.00 16.52
C ASP A 105 9.54 -5.50 17.88
N ARG A 106 8.73 -4.77 18.66
CA ARG A 106 9.09 -4.33 20.01
C ARG A 106 9.47 -5.47 20.96
N TYR A 107 9.07 -6.71 20.61
CA TYR A 107 9.39 -7.91 21.38
C TYR A 107 10.52 -8.74 20.75
N GLU A 108 10.95 -8.42 19.52
CA GLU A 108 11.74 -9.35 18.71
C GLU A 108 13.14 -8.81 18.33
N GLY A 109 13.40 -7.51 18.35
CA GLY A 109 14.72 -7.07 17.92
C GLY A 109 14.92 -5.60 17.59
N ASN A 110 13.95 -4.74 17.92
CA ASN A 110 14.07 -3.28 17.84
C ASN A 110 14.33 -2.72 16.44
N ILE A 111 13.92 -3.41 15.36
CA ILE A 111 13.99 -2.88 13.99
C ILE A 111 13.15 -1.60 13.88
N HIS A 112 12.05 -1.47 14.64
CA HIS A 112 11.24 -0.26 14.68
C HIS A 112 12.05 1.00 15.01
N GLU A 113 13.13 0.89 15.79
CA GLU A 113 14.04 2.01 16.07
C GLU A 113 14.89 2.42 14.86
N ARG A 114 15.00 1.54 13.87
CA ARG A 114 15.71 1.73 12.61
C ARG A 114 14.82 2.27 11.48
N ILE A 115 13.56 2.61 11.80
CA ILE A 115 12.62 3.23 10.85
C ILE A 115 12.62 4.73 11.09
N ALA A 116 12.90 5.52 10.05
CA ALA A 116 12.88 6.97 10.09
C ALA A 116 11.48 7.51 9.74
N SER A 117 10.80 6.87 8.79
CA SER A 117 9.41 7.22 8.42
C SER A 117 8.62 6.03 7.91
N LEU A 118 7.30 6.09 8.09
CA LEU A 118 6.32 5.24 7.43
C LEU A 118 5.34 6.14 6.69
N THR A 119 5.38 6.07 5.37
CA THR A 119 4.43 6.71 4.46
C THR A 119 3.52 5.65 3.88
N THR A 120 2.21 5.82 4.00
CA THR A 120 1.23 4.90 3.42
C THR A 120 0.41 5.58 2.33
N ILE A 121 0.12 4.86 1.25
CA ILE A 121 -0.68 5.32 0.12
C ILE A 121 -1.83 4.32 -0.05
N SER A 122 -3.06 4.81 -0.02
CA SER A 122 -4.28 3.98 -0.17
C SER A 122 -4.30 2.74 0.74
N THR A 123 -3.81 2.86 1.96
CA THR A 123 -3.87 1.78 2.96
C THR A 123 -5.20 1.80 3.68
N PRO A 124 -5.92 0.67 3.77
CA PRO A 124 -7.19 0.59 4.48
C PRO A 124 -6.97 0.52 6.00
N HIS A 125 -6.51 1.62 6.61
CA HIS A 125 -6.22 1.68 8.04
C HIS A 125 -7.42 1.41 8.94
N TRP A 126 -8.62 1.69 8.43
CA TRP A 126 -9.91 1.41 9.09
C TRP A 126 -10.71 0.32 8.39
N GLY A 127 -10.04 -0.45 7.53
CA GLY A 127 -10.66 -1.52 6.75
C GLY A 127 -11.41 -1.00 5.53
N SER A 128 -12.22 -1.87 4.93
CA SER A 128 -13.05 -1.61 3.76
C SER A 128 -14.41 -2.28 3.94
N SER A 129 -15.48 -1.52 3.76
CA SER A 129 -16.86 -2.06 3.79
C SER A 129 -17.11 -3.14 2.73
N PHE A 130 -16.37 -3.10 1.63
CA PHE A 130 -16.40 -4.15 0.63
C PHE A 130 -15.83 -5.48 1.17
N ALA A 131 -14.80 -5.44 2.02
CA ALA A 131 -14.29 -6.63 2.68
C ALA A 131 -15.32 -7.21 3.65
N ASP A 132 -16.01 -6.37 4.44
CA ASP A 132 -17.11 -6.82 5.30
C ASP A 132 -18.24 -7.44 4.51
N TRP A 133 -18.61 -6.86 3.37
CA TRP A 133 -19.63 -7.42 2.49
C TRP A 133 -19.21 -8.80 1.97
N GLY A 134 -17.98 -8.93 1.51
CA GLY A 134 -17.45 -10.20 0.99
C GLY A 134 -17.47 -11.32 2.04
N ILE A 135 -17.06 -11.04 3.28
CA ILE A 135 -17.10 -12.03 4.38
C ILE A 135 -18.52 -12.45 4.72
N ARG A 136 -19.49 -11.53 4.73
CA ARG A 136 -20.90 -11.84 5.02
C ARG A 136 -21.55 -12.72 3.94
N HIS A 137 -21.06 -12.66 2.71
CA HIS A 137 -21.56 -13.41 1.57
C HIS A 137 -20.59 -14.55 1.19
N VAL A 138 -20.34 -15.49 2.12
CA VAL A 138 -19.25 -16.51 2.07
C VAL A 138 -19.19 -17.31 0.75
N GLY A 139 -20.29 -17.50 0.03
CA GLY A 139 -20.29 -18.08 -1.31
C GLY A 139 -19.55 -17.19 -2.33
N ASP A 140 -19.75 -15.89 -2.22
CA ASP A 140 -19.18 -14.88 -3.10
C ASP A 140 -17.76 -14.47 -2.66
N ALA A 141 -17.46 -14.56 -1.35
CA ALA A 141 -16.12 -14.26 -0.81
C ALA A 141 -15.04 -15.14 -1.44
N LYS A 142 -15.31 -16.43 -1.68
CA LYS A 142 -14.38 -17.33 -2.39
C LYS A 142 -14.20 -16.94 -3.85
N ALA A 143 -15.27 -16.52 -4.52
CA ALA A 143 -15.19 -16.07 -5.91
C ALA A 143 -14.45 -14.73 -6.01
N ILE A 144 -14.74 -13.80 -5.10
CA ILE A 144 -14.09 -12.48 -5.02
C ILE A 144 -12.63 -12.61 -4.60
N SER A 145 -12.32 -13.39 -3.56
CA SER A 145 -10.94 -13.63 -3.13
C SER A 145 -10.13 -14.29 -4.24
N LYS A 146 -10.72 -15.23 -4.97
CA LYS A 146 -10.10 -15.82 -6.15
C LYS A 146 -9.90 -14.80 -7.28
N ALA A 147 -10.86 -13.94 -7.53
CA ALA A 147 -10.77 -12.89 -8.55
C ALA A 147 -9.72 -11.82 -8.18
N LEU A 148 -9.54 -11.51 -6.89
CA LEU A 148 -8.55 -10.57 -6.40
C LEU A 148 -7.20 -11.23 -6.07
N GLY A 149 -7.07 -12.56 -6.23
CA GLY A 149 -5.86 -13.30 -5.89
C GLY A 149 -5.54 -13.36 -4.38
N LEU A 150 -6.55 -13.16 -3.52
CA LEU A 150 -6.41 -13.16 -2.06
C LEU A 150 -6.80 -14.51 -1.47
N ASN A 151 -6.19 -14.90 -0.33
CA ASN A 151 -6.78 -15.93 0.51
C ASN A 151 -7.87 -15.33 1.42
N VAL A 152 -8.66 -16.17 2.05
CA VAL A 152 -9.77 -15.74 2.91
C VAL A 152 -9.26 -14.98 4.14
N ASP A 153 -8.11 -15.39 4.71
CA ASP A 153 -7.53 -14.75 5.90
C ASP A 153 -7.05 -13.34 5.60
N ALA A 154 -6.35 -13.13 4.46
CA ALA A 154 -5.95 -11.81 4.02
C ALA A 154 -7.16 -10.89 3.77
N PHE A 155 -8.27 -11.44 3.28
CA PHE A 155 -9.50 -10.68 3.06
C PHE A 155 -10.18 -10.30 4.38
N GLN A 156 -10.13 -11.20 5.38
CA GLN A 156 -10.66 -10.93 6.72
C GLN A 156 -9.89 -9.81 7.42
N ASP A 157 -8.58 -9.77 7.28
CA ASP A 157 -7.73 -8.72 7.87
C ASP A 157 -8.05 -7.31 7.31
N LEU A 158 -8.71 -7.22 6.15
CA LEU A 158 -9.12 -5.96 5.51
C LEU A 158 -10.53 -5.51 5.93
N THR A 159 -11.25 -6.26 6.77
CA THR A 159 -12.59 -5.85 7.24
C THR A 159 -12.52 -4.64 8.16
N VAL A 160 -13.58 -3.83 8.16
CA VAL A 160 -13.72 -2.70 9.09
C VAL A 160 -13.67 -3.18 10.53
N ALA A 161 -14.28 -4.36 10.81
CA ALA A 161 -14.29 -4.95 12.15
C ALA A 161 -12.87 -5.26 12.65
N GLU A 162 -12.04 -5.96 11.85
CA GLU A 162 -10.68 -6.33 12.26
C GLU A 162 -9.75 -5.12 12.37
N CYS A 163 -9.78 -4.21 11.40
CA CYS A 163 -8.99 -3.00 11.46
C CYS A 163 -9.39 -2.10 12.64
N THR A 164 -10.70 -1.99 12.94
CA THR A 164 -11.18 -1.25 14.12
C THR A 164 -10.72 -1.91 15.41
N ARG A 165 -10.83 -3.23 15.51
CA ARG A 165 -10.35 -3.99 16.66
C ARG A 165 -8.87 -3.77 16.92
N TYR A 166 -8.05 -3.79 15.86
CA TYR A 166 -6.61 -3.49 15.96
C TYR A 166 -6.36 -2.05 16.45
N ASN A 167 -7.02 -1.08 15.84
CA ASN A 167 -6.87 0.34 16.15
C ASN A 167 -7.32 0.73 17.57
N GLN A 168 -8.21 -0.05 18.18
CA GLN A 168 -8.74 0.16 19.53
C GLN A 168 -7.94 -0.53 20.62
N GLN A 169 -6.95 -1.35 20.29
CA GLN A 169 -6.07 -1.96 21.28
C GLN A 169 -5.23 -0.86 21.96
N GLN A 170 -5.37 -0.69 23.26
CA GLN A 170 -4.63 0.34 24.00
C GLN A 170 -3.12 0.20 23.81
N ALA A 171 -2.60 -1.02 23.80
CA ALA A 171 -1.17 -1.28 23.57
C ALA A 171 -0.68 -0.82 22.19
N VAL A 172 -1.53 -0.88 21.15
CA VAL A 172 -1.21 -0.35 19.80
C VAL A 172 -1.21 1.17 19.83
N ILE A 173 -2.22 1.78 20.46
CA ILE A 173 -2.34 3.23 20.59
C ILE A 173 -1.12 3.80 21.30
N ASP A 174 -0.76 3.26 22.45
CA ASP A 174 0.38 3.71 23.26
C ASP A 174 1.71 3.57 22.49
N PHE A 175 1.89 2.44 21.81
CA PHE A 175 3.09 2.20 21.01
C PHE A 175 3.19 3.19 19.82
N GLU A 176 2.10 3.40 19.10
CA GLU A 176 2.09 4.34 17.97
C GLU A 176 2.38 5.77 18.43
N GLN A 177 1.81 6.19 19.57
CA GLN A 177 2.07 7.51 20.15
C GLN A 177 3.53 7.67 20.59
N ASP A 178 4.12 6.66 21.23
CA ASP A 178 5.54 6.69 21.59
C ASP A 178 6.44 6.77 20.34
N CYS A 179 6.09 6.07 19.27
CA CYS A 179 6.83 6.11 18.02
C CYS A 179 6.78 7.46 17.29
N GLU A 180 5.77 8.32 17.52
CA GLU A 180 5.65 9.64 16.86
C GLU A 180 6.85 10.57 17.08
N SER A 181 7.56 10.40 18.18
CA SER A 181 8.77 11.16 18.47
C SER A 181 9.99 10.73 17.64
N ARG A 182 9.96 9.54 17.05
CA ARG A 182 11.10 8.87 16.39
C ARG A 182 10.83 8.48 14.95
N ILE A 183 9.55 8.23 14.60
CA ILE A 183 9.10 7.80 13.27
C ILE A 183 8.14 8.86 12.74
N ARG A 184 8.44 9.40 11.57
CA ARG A 184 7.51 10.29 10.88
C ARG A 184 6.45 9.47 10.17
N PHE A 185 5.20 9.54 10.64
CA PHE A 185 4.04 8.94 9.99
C PHE A 185 3.40 9.89 8.98
N GLN A 186 3.08 9.38 7.79
CA GLN A 186 2.42 10.15 6.72
C GLN A 186 1.44 9.25 5.98
N THR A 187 0.27 9.78 5.66
CA THR A 187 -0.74 9.04 4.88
C THR A 187 -1.21 9.85 3.67
N TYR A 188 -1.39 9.15 2.58
CA TYR A 188 -1.95 9.65 1.33
C TYR A 188 -3.13 8.78 0.94
N ALA A 189 -4.25 9.40 0.61
CA ALA A 189 -5.40 8.70 0.03
C ALA A 189 -5.37 8.83 -1.49
N CYS A 190 -6.13 7.97 -2.18
CA CYS A 190 -6.42 8.13 -3.59
C CYS A 190 -7.94 8.24 -3.80
N GLN A 191 -8.34 8.89 -4.88
CA GLN A 191 -9.74 9.07 -5.23
C GLN A 191 -9.90 9.16 -6.74
N GLN A 192 -10.87 8.43 -7.26
CA GLN A 192 -11.28 8.49 -8.65
C GLN A 192 -12.81 8.62 -8.75
N ASN A 193 -13.33 9.07 -9.90
CA ASN A 193 -14.73 8.98 -10.21
C ASN A 193 -15.07 7.61 -10.84
N PHE A 194 -16.33 7.21 -10.79
CA PHE A 194 -16.77 5.90 -11.28
C PHE A 194 -16.33 5.56 -12.72
N PHE A 195 -16.35 6.53 -13.62
CA PHE A 195 -16.00 6.29 -15.02
C PHE A 195 -14.51 6.02 -15.22
N GLY A 196 -13.65 6.63 -14.42
CA GLY A 196 -12.20 6.44 -14.46
C GLY A 196 -11.70 5.29 -13.54
N ILE A 197 -12.59 4.57 -12.85
CA ILE A 197 -12.22 3.40 -12.06
C ILE A 197 -11.96 2.21 -12.99
N PHE A 198 -10.86 1.52 -12.80
CA PHE A 198 -10.52 0.26 -13.46
C PHE A 198 -11.68 -0.74 -13.36
N GLY A 199 -12.12 -1.30 -14.52
CA GLY A 199 -13.33 -2.10 -14.62
C GLY A 199 -13.58 -3.12 -13.52
N PRO A 200 -12.59 -3.98 -13.15
CA PRO A 200 -12.73 -4.93 -12.06
C PRO A 200 -12.99 -4.30 -10.68
N LEU A 201 -12.62 -3.03 -10.48
CA LEU A 201 -12.80 -2.31 -9.23
C LEU A 201 -14.13 -1.54 -9.15
N LYS A 202 -14.96 -1.54 -10.19
CA LYS A 202 -16.24 -0.81 -10.21
C LYS A 202 -17.26 -1.35 -9.22
N ILE A 203 -17.26 -2.67 -9.00
CA ILE A 203 -18.16 -3.29 -8.01
C ILE A 203 -17.77 -2.87 -6.59
N PRO A 204 -16.54 -3.10 -6.11
CA PRO A 204 -16.14 -2.62 -4.79
C PRO A 204 -16.24 -1.10 -4.66
N PHE A 205 -15.92 -0.32 -5.71
CA PHE A 205 -16.09 1.14 -5.72
C PHE A 205 -17.51 1.54 -5.33
N TYR A 206 -18.52 0.95 -5.96
CA TYR A 206 -19.93 1.26 -5.71
C TYR A 206 -20.33 0.99 -4.25
N PHE A 207 -19.89 -0.15 -3.68
CA PHE A 207 -20.15 -0.49 -2.28
C PHE A 207 -19.52 0.51 -1.33
N ILE A 208 -18.25 0.84 -1.54
CA ILE A 208 -17.50 1.76 -0.68
C ILE A 208 -18.07 3.18 -0.81
N GLU A 209 -18.45 3.62 -2.01
CA GLU A 209 -19.02 4.96 -2.21
C GLU A 209 -20.33 5.15 -1.44
N ASN A 210 -21.18 4.12 -1.39
CA ASN A 210 -22.44 4.18 -0.64
C ASN A 210 -22.25 4.17 0.88
N GLU A 211 -21.26 3.45 1.40
CA GLU A 211 -21.05 3.26 2.84
C GLU A 211 -20.05 4.25 3.44
N GLU A 212 -19.04 4.63 2.68
CA GLU A 212 -17.88 5.37 3.18
C GLU A 212 -17.61 6.69 2.42
N GLY A 213 -18.12 6.82 1.18
CA GLY A 213 -17.95 7.98 0.31
C GLY A 213 -16.74 7.87 -0.63
N GLU A 214 -16.06 9.01 -0.88
CA GLU A 214 -14.92 9.10 -1.81
C GLU A 214 -13.92 7.97 -1.63
N ASN A 215 -13.56 7.28 -2.73
CA ASN A 215 -12.68 6.11 -2.70
C ASN A 215 -11.91 5.93 -4.01
N ASP A 216 -11.00 4.98 -4.02
CA ASP A 216 -10.13 4.63 -5.15
C ASP A 216 -10.52 3.29 -5.82
N GLY A 217 -11.67 2.74 -5.45
CA GLY A 217 -12.15 1.43 -5.90
C GLY A 217 -11.94 0.30 -4.90
N LEU A 218 -11.04 0.42 -3.94
CA LEU A 218 -10.81 -0.58 -2.87
C LEU A 218 -10.74 0.02 -1.47
N VAL A 219 -10.31 1.28 -1.36
CA VAL A 219 -10.08 1.97 -0.09
C VAL A 219 -10.72 3.35 -0.12
N SER A 220 -11.51 3.68 0.88
CA SER A 220 -12.06 5.02 1.02
C SER A 220 -11.00 6.02 1.49
N VAL A 221 -11.18 7.29 1.09
CA VAL A 221 -10.35 8.39 1.59
C VAL A 221 -10.38 8.44 3.11
N LYS A 222 -11.53 8.16 3.72
CA LYS A 222 -11.71 8.11 5.17
C LYS A 222 -10.84 7.04 5.81
N SER A 223 -10.85 5.82 5.26
CA SER A 223 -10.04 4.71 5.78
C SER A 223 -8.55 4.94 5.58
N ALA A 224 -8.14 5.54 4.45
CA ALA A 224 -6.73 5.79 4.14
C ALA A 224 -6.07 6.84 5.04
N LYS A 225 -6.82 7.68 5.72
CA LYS A 225 -6.26 8.76 6.56
C LYS A 225 -5.55 8.27 7.82
N TRP A 226 -5.86 7.08 8.31
CA TRP A 226 -5.39 6.51 9.58
C TRP A 226 -5.69 7.42 10.79
N ARG A 227 -4.92 8.51 10.94
CA ARG A 227 -5.17 9.60 11.89
C ARG A 227 -5.04 10.93 11.14
N GLU A 228 -5.91 11.89 11.47
CA GLU A 228 -5.95 13.18 10.75
C GLU A 228 -4.58 13.89 10.76
N ARG A 229 -3.83 13.80 11.86
CA ARG A 229 -2.50 14.42 11.97
C ARG A 229 -1.42 13.80 11.06
N TYR A 230 -1.62 12.60 10.52
CA TYR A 230 -0.70 11.96 9.57
C TYR A 230 -1.06 12.24 8.13
N TYR A 231 -2.32 12.62 7.90
CA TYR A 231 -2.83 12.84 6.55
C TYR A 231 -2.18 14.04 5.89
N GLN A 232 -1.70 13.83 4.66
CA GLN A 232 -1.06 14.86 3.85
C GLN A 232 -2.00 15.39 2.78
N ARG A 233 -2.47 14.51 1.90
CA ARG A 233 -3.39 14.86 0.81
C ARG A 233 -4.00 13.63 0.14
N THR A 234 -4.97 13.88 -0.75
CA THR A 234 -5.55 12.87 -1.65
C THR A 234 -5.02 13.05 -3.07
N PHE A 235 -4.55 11.97 -3.68
CA PHE A 235 -4.25 11.92 -5.12
C PHE A 235 -5.57 11.86 -5.88
N LYS A 236 -5.94 12.97 -6.50
CA LYS A 236 -7.18 13.06 -7.28
C LYS A 236 -7.00 12.39 -8.65
N LYS A 237 -8.11 11.92 -9.24
CA LYS A 237 -8.14 11.18 -10.51
C LYS A 237 -7.20 9.95 -10.50
N THR A 238 -7.16 9.26 -9.37
CA THR A 238 -6.24 8.15 -9.14
C THR A 238 -7.01 7.04 -8.46
N ASP A 239 -7.19 5.91 -9.15
CA ASP A 239 -7.70 4.71 -8.53
C ASP A 239 -6.58 3.90 -7.87
N HIS A 240 -6.94 2.76 -7.28
CA HIS A 240 -6.03 1.92 -6.51
C HIS A 240 -4.85 1.39 -7.34
N VAL A 241 -5.06 1.13 -8.62
CA VAL A 241 -4.05 0.63 -9.57
C VAL A 241 -3.21 1.76 -10.13
N ASN A 242 -3.85 2.89 -10.44
CA ASN A 242 -3.17 4.08 -10.94
C ASN A 242 -2.16 4.64 -9.93
N ALA A 243 -2.42 4.48 -8.61
CA ALA A 243 -1.48 4.87 -7.56
C ALA A 243 -0.09 4.24 -7.69
N LEU A 244 0.02 3.16 -8.44
CA LEU A 244 1.24 2.40 -8.70
C LEU A 244 1.90 2.75 -10.06
N GLY A 245 1.28 3.63 -10.84
CA GLY A 245 1.71 4.00 -12.18
C GLY A 245 1.14 3.11 -13.29
N TRP A 246 0.23 2.19 -12.96
CA TRP A 246 -0.43 1.34 -13.96
C TRP A 246 -1.62 2.07 -14.56
N TRP A 247 -1.62 2.18 -15.89
CA TRP A 247 -2.73 2.71 -16.67
C TRP A 247 -3.69 1.58 -17.06
N ASP A 248 -4.97 1.90 -17.15
CA ASP A 248 -6.02 0.99 -17.59
C ASP A 248 -6.92 1.66 -18.65
N PRO A 249 -7.72 0.89 -19.43
CA PRO A 249 -8.54 1.43 -20.51
C PRO A 249 -9.60 2.44 -20.05
N ASP A 250 -10.06 2.38 -18.80
CA ASP A 250 -11.07 3.30 -18.26
C ASP A 250 -10.51 4.72 -18.10
N GLN A 251 -9.17 4.89 -18.08
CA GLN A 251 -8.51 6.20 -18.06
C GLN A 251 -8.79 7.03 -19.32
N ILE A 252 -9.25 6.41 -20.42
CA ILE A 252 -9.75 7.13 -21.60
C ILE A 252 -10.89 8.07 -21.22
N PHE A 253 -11.79 7.63 -20.33
CA PHE A 253 -12.89 8.47 -19.82
C PHE A 253 -12.43 9.58 -18.88
N ALA A 254 -11.24 9.44 -18.29
CA ALA A 254 -10.59 10.49 -17.50
C ALA A 254 -9.73 11.42 -18.36
N PHE A 255 -9.67 11.20 -19.68
CA PHE A 255 -8.83 11.95 -20.64
C PHE A 255 -7.34 11.92 -20.28
N GLU A 256 -6.85 10.80 -19.75
CA GLU A 256 -5.45 10.64 -19.35
C GLU A 256 -4.78 9.48 -20.08
N SER A 257 -3.64 9.76 -20.75
CA SER A 257 -2.83 8.74 -21.39
C SER A 257 -1.89 8.03 -20.40
N ASP A 258 -1.40 6.82 -20.76
CA ASP A 258 -0.42 6.07 -19.95
C ASP A 258 0.79 6.92 -19.55
N SER A 259 1.37 7.65 -20.50
CA SER A 259 2.53 8.50 -20.24
C SER A 259 2.21 9.71 -19.34
N ALA A 260 1.00 10.26 -19.41
CA ALA A 260 0.58 11.37 -18.56
C ALA A 260 0.34 10.90 -17.13
N LEU A 261 -0.37 9.77 -16.96
CA LEU A 261 -0.58 9.13 -15.67
C LEU A 261 0.76 8.81 -14.99
N LEU A 262 1.65 8.10 -15.71
CA LEU A 262 2.93 7.69 -15.15
C LEU A 262 3.78 8.89 -14.71
N LYS A 263 3.84 9.96 -15.52
CA LYS A 263 4.53 11.20 -15.14
C LYS A 263 3.93 11.86 -13.91
N ARG A 264 2.59 11.86 -13.81
CA ARG A 264 1.88 12.40 -12.64
C ARG A 264 2.20 11.61 -11.38
N ILE A 265 2.08 10.29 -11.42
CA ILE A 265 2.38 9.41 -10.28
C ILE A 265 3.86 9.49 -9.90
N HIS A 266 4.78 9.47 -10.86
CA HIS A 266 6.21 9.65 -10.58
C HIS A 266 6.50 10.98 -9.87
N ARG A 267 5.79 12.06 -10.21
CA ARG A 267 5.91 13.34 -9.51
C ARG A 267 5.44 13.23 -8.06
N GLU A 268 4.29 12.58 -7.80
CA GLU A 268 3.79 12.35 -6.46
C GLU A 268 4.81 11.62 -5.57
N TYR A 269 5.37 10.51 -6.07
CA TYR A 269 6.39 9.77 -5.32
C TYR A 269 7.69 10.56 -5.15
N ALA A 270 8.08 11.35 -6.14
CA ALA A 270 9.26 12.21 -6.01
C ALA A 270 9.06 13.34 -4.97
N GLU A 271 7.86 13.89 -4.84
CA GLU A 271 7.52 14.86 -3.80
C GLU A 271 7.53 14.21 -2.41
N ILE A 272 6.94 13.02 -2.28
CA ILE A 272 7.03 12.23 -1.05
C ILE A 272 8.50 12.01 -0.67
N ALA A 273 9.31 11.49 -1.60
CA ALA A 273 10.72 11.15 -1.33
C ALA A 273 11.55 12.36 -0.88
N ARG A 274 11.32 13.56 -1.45
CA ARG A 274 12.01 14.79 -1.04
C ARG A 274 11.62 15.26 0.37
N ALA A 275 10.45 14.89 0.84
CA ALA A 275 9.94 15.25 2.16
C ALA A 275 10.34 14.25 3.25
N LEU A 276 10.99 13.12 2.90
CA LEU A 276 11.43 12.11 3.86
C LEU A 276 12.66 12.58 4.66
N PRO A 277 12.84 12.13 5.93
CA PRO A 277 14.00 12.46 6.74
C PRO A 277 15.32 11.87 6.23
#